data_c90d07b64da4ffe2f2141e250f1b0220
#
_entry.id   c90d07b64da4ffe2f2141e250f1b0220
#
_cell.length_a   1.000
_cell.length_b   1.000
_cell.length_c   1.000
_cell.angle_alpha   90.00
_cell.angle_beta   90.00
_cell.angle_gamma   90.00
#
_symmetry.space_group_name_H-M   'P 1'
#
loop_
_entity.id
_entity.type
_entity.pdbx_description
1 polymer ?
#
loop_
_entity_poly.entity_id
_entity_poly.type
_entity_poly.pdbx_seq_one_letter_code
_entity_poly.pdbx_strand_id
1 'polypeptide(L)'
;VRSTDKTRTLAKNHMSVVESEFYGGDEEFELARQNMAVNSTAEVFKDKDGELVKIGNPTEIALLKWMHKNGPDYEIYRDRMDMLEQIPFSTEAKFMETTAVIENGAEPIRFIKGAPEIVLSMCDVIAGNQTKEHITSVLENYQSRAMRTLGFAYQKLGDNESREIVFLGVVGIADPIRDDVKEAIETCKNNAGVRVIIVTGDTPGTANEVGKHIGLISTDEKPQTITGPIFAEMRDEDARLLLKDPDFKIISRARPNDKARLVTLLQANGEVVAVTGDGTNDAPALSKAQVGLSMGDGTSRAKEASDITIIDNSFSSINKAIMWGRSLYKNIQRFVMFQL
;
A
#
# COMPACT_ATOMS: atom_id res chain seq x y z
N VAL A 1 13.28 -13.93 17.12
CA VAL A 1 12.87 -13.65 15.73
C VAL A 1 11.50 -12.99 15.76
N ARG A 2 11.27 -12.07 14.88
CA ARG A 2 9.98 -11.40 14.74
C ARG A 2 9.47 -11.59 13.32
N SER A 3 8.26 -12.14 13.19
CA SER A 3 7.50 -12.17 11.94
C SER A 3 6.53 -10.99 11.92
N THR A 4 6.50 -10.24 10.82
CA THR A 4 5.60 -9.09 10.66
C THR A 4 4.83 -9.21 9.34
N ASP A 5 3.54 -8.88 9.37
CA ASP A 5 2.75 -8.68 8.16
C ASP A 5 2.99 -7.28 7.60
N LYS A 6 2.84 -7.13 6.29
CA LYS A 6 3.00 -5.83 5.61
C LYS A 6 1.74 -4.97 5.74
N THR A 7 0.58 -5.56 5.46
CA THR A 7 -0.69 -4.84 5.42
C THR A 7 -1.08 -4.36 6.81
N ARG A 8 -1.49 -3.10 6.95
CA ARG A 8 -1.87 -2.42 8.21
C ARG A 8 -0.80 -2.38 9.31
N THR A 9 0.16 -3.30 9.35
CA THR A 9 1.25 -3.28 10.33
C THR A 9 2.40 -2.38 9.90
N LEU A 10 2.95 -2.58 8.70
CA LEU A 10 4.01 -1.75 8.13
C LEU A 10 3.48 -0.59 7.29
N ALA A 11 2.30 -0.74 6.69
CA ALA A 11 1.64 0.25 5.86
C ALA A 11 0.50 0.96 6.60
N LYS A 12 0.13 2.15 6.11
CA LYS A 12 -0.91 3.01 6.72
C LYS A 12 -2.33 2.49 6.49
N ASN A 13 -2.50 1.42 5.71
CA ASN A 13 -3.79 0.82 5.33
C ASN A 13 -4.74 1.81 4.65
N HIS A 14 -4.19 2.70 3.84
CA HIS A 14 -4.99 3.56 2.98
C HIS A 14 -4.24 3.84 1.68
N MET A 15 -4.95 3.74 0.58
CA MET A 15 -4.41 4.10 -0.72
C MET A 15 -4.15 5.61 -0.79
N SER A 16 -3.00 5.97 -1.35
CA SER A 16 -2.60 7.36 -1.62
C SER A 16 -1.90 7.44 -2.95
N VAL A 17 -2.05 8.57 -3.65
CA VAL A 17 -1.19 8.89 -4.79
C VAL A 17 0.21 9.14 -4.25
N VAL A 18 1.16 8.32 -4.65
CA VAL A 18 2.57 8.40 -4.22
C VAL A 18 3.39 9.15 -5.26
N GLU A 19 3.08 8.92 -6.52
CA GLU A 19 3.76 9.52 -7.66
C GLU A 19 2.72 9.96 -8.69
N SER A 20 3.03 11.04 -9.40
CA SER A 20 2.17 11.54 -10.49
C SER A 20 3.04 12.22 -11.54
N GLU A 21 2.73 11.98 -12.79
CA GLU A 21 3.37 12.64 -13.92
C GLU A 21 2.30 13.06 -14.92
N PHE A 22 2.13 14.38 -15.08
CA PHE A 22 1.19 14.99 -16.00
C PHE A 22 1.95 15.72 -17.10
N TYR A 23 1.41 15.68 -18.30
CA TYR A 23 2.03 16.20 -19.51
C TYR A 23 1.28 17.43 -20.03
N GLY A 24 2.00 18.31 -20.71
CA GLY A 24 1.47 19.57 -21.21
C GLY A 24 1.70 20.74 -20.27
N GLY A 25 0.87 21.76 -20.37
CA GLY A 25 0.91 22.97 -19.55
C GLY A 25 -0.16 23.01 -18.46
N ASP A 26 -0.43 24.22 -17.97
CA ASP A 26 -1.41 24.44 -16.91
C ASP A 26 -2.84 24.05 -17.33
N GLU A 27 -3.20 24.21 -18.61
CA GLU A 27 -4.51 23.85 -19.14
C GLU A 27 -4.73 22.33 -19.09
N GLU A 28 -3.76 21.54 -19.57
CA GLU A 28 -3.83 20.10 -19.55
C GLU A 28 -3.82 19.54 -18.12
N PHE A 29 -3.08 20.16 -17.22
CA PHE A 29 -3.08 19.79 -15.82
C PHE A 29 -4.43 20.08 -15.15
N GLU A 30 -5.06 21.18 -15.51
CA GLU A 30 -6.41 21.54 -15.04
C GLU A 30 -7.46 20.53 -15.57
N LEU A 31 -7.36 20.11 -16.84
CA LEU A 31 -8.20 19.04 -17.39
C LEU A 31 -8.00 17.71 -16.70
N ALA A 32 -6.77 17.38 -16.28
CA ALA A 32 -6.51 16.19 -15.48
C ALA A 32 -7.19 16.25 -14.10
N ARG A 33 -7.20 17.43 -13.45
CA ARG A 33 -7.94 17.64 -12.18
C ARG A 33 -9.44 17.50 -12.36
N GLN A 34 -10.00 18.11 -13.41
CA GLN A 34 -11.41 17.98 -13.75
C GLN A 34 -11.79 16.50 -13.97
N ASN A 35 -10.95 15.77 -14.70
CA ASN A 35 -11.11 14.33 -14.90
C ASN A 35 -11.15 13.57 -13.56
N MET A 36 -10.21 13.83 -12.64
CA MET A 36 -10.19 13.19 -11.34
C MET A 36 -11.45 13.47 -10.51
N ALA A 37 -11.94 14.70 -10.56
CA ALA A 37 -13.08 15.15 -9.78
C ALA A 37 -14.41 14.60 -10.31
N VAL A 38 -14.66 14.81 -11.62
CA VAL A 38 -15.95 14.56 -12.24
C VAL A 38 -16.09 13.10 -12.67
N ASN A 39 -15.01 12.53 -13.22
CA ASN A 39 -14.97 11.13 -13.63
C ASN A 39 -14.67 10.20 -12.44
N SER A 40 -15.50 10.27 -11.40
CA SER A 40 -15.35 9.50 -10.16
C SER A 40 -16.70 9.26 -9.49
N THR A 41 -16.87 8.09 -8.91
CA THR A 41 -18.02 7.73 -8.09
C THR A 41 -17.77 7.85 -6.59
N ALA A 42 -16.54 8.19 -6.20
CA ALA A 42 -16.15 8.32 -4.81
C ALA A 42 -16.51 9.70 -4.23
N GLU A 43 -16.65 9.74 -2.91
CA GLU A 43 -16.90 10.96 -2.13
C GLU A 43 -15.98 10.99 -0.90
N VAL A 44 -15.51 12.20 -0.55
CA VAL A 44 -14.67 12.42 0.62
C VAL A 44 -15.08 13.75 1.25
N PHE A 45 -15.86 13.70 2.32
CA PHE A 45 -16.36 14.90 3.00
C PHE A 45 -16.22 14.78 4.52
N LYS A 46 -16.35 15.89 5.24
CA LYS A 46 -16.42 15.90 6.69
C LYS A 46 -17.87 15.80 7.13
N ASP A 47 -18.13 14.91 8.08
CA ASP A 47 -19.45 14.80 8.70
C ASP A 47 -19.69 15.94 9.72
N LYS A 48 -20.84 15.86 10.41
CA LYS A 48 -21.26 16.87 11.42
C LYS A 48 -20.33 16.95 12.63
N ASP A 49 -19.59 15.87 12.89
CA ASP A 49 -18.65 15.75 14.00
C ASP A 49 -17.21 16.12 13.59
N GLY A 50 -17.02 16.49 12.31
CA GLY A 50 -15.73 16.85 11.71
C GLY A 50 -14.88 15.65 11.28
N GLU A 51 -15.41 14.43 11.38
CA GLU A 51 -14.75 13.20 10.94
C GLU A 51 -14.79 13.05 9.42
N LEU A 52 -13.69 12.55 8.85
CA LEU A 52 -13.55 12.39 7.40
C LEU A 52 -14.24 11.11 6.92
N VAL A 53 -15.41 11.28 6.32
CA VAL A 53 -16.18 10.19 5.68
C VAL A 53 -15.63 9.94 4.27
N LYS A 54 -15.51 8.68 3.90
CA LYS A 54 -14.98 8.21 2.63
C LYS A 54 -15.92 7.16 2.07
N ILE A 55 -16.50 7.44 0.92
CA ILE A 55 -17.43 6.54 0.23
C ILE A 55 -16.85 6.21 -1.14
N GLY A 56 -16.87 4.94 -1.54
CA GLY A 56 -16.46 4.51 -2.87
C GLY A 56 -15.16 3.72 -2.92
N ASN A 57 -14.61 3.60 -4.11
CA ASN A 57 -13.39 2.82 -4.37
C ASN A 57 -12.15 3.47 -3.73
N PRO A 58 -11.32 2.72 -2.99
CA PRO A 58 -10.09 3.25 -2.37
C PRO A 58 -9.13 3.97 -3.33
N THR A 59 -9.08 3.55 -4.59
CA THR A 59 -8.26 4.18 -5.63
C THR A 59 -8.77 5.57 -5.98
N GLU A 60 -10.09 5.73 -6.14
CA GLU A 60 -10.72 7.03 -6.41
C GLU A 60 -10.64 7.96 -5.20
N ILE A 61 -10.86 7.43 -3.99
CA ILE A 61 -10.67 8.17 -2.74
C ILE A 61 -9.23 8.71 -2.64
N ALA A 62 -8.23 7.96 -3.09
CA ALA A 62 -6.83 8.41 -3.12
C ALA A 62 -6.63 9.63 -4.03
N LEU A 63 -7.28 9.64 -5.20
CA LEU A 63 -7.24 10.77 -6.14
C LEU A 63 -7.89 12.02 -5.54
N LEU A 64 -9.10 11.91 -4.98
CA LEU A 64 -9.79 13.04 -4.38
C LEU A 64 -9.02 13.66 -3.20
N LYS A 65 -8.39 12.82 -2.37
CA LYS A 65 -7.51 13.27 -1.30
C LYS A 65 -6.25 13.96 -1.81
N TRP A 66 -5.70 13.46 -2.91
CA TRP A 66 -4.53 14.09 -3.53
C TRP A 66 -4.88 15.47 -4.08
N MET A 67 -6.05 15.64 -4.69
CA MET A 67 -6.56 16.94 -5.13
C MET A 67 -6.68 17.93 -3.98
N HIS A 68 -7.30 17.54 -2.87
CA HIS A 68 -7.44 18.37 -1.67
C HIS A 68 -6.11 18.90 -1.12
N LYS A 69 -5.01 18.15 -1.31
CA LYS A 69 -3.67 18.55 -0.87
C LYS A 69 -2.92 19.42 -1.88
N ASN A 70 -3.22 19.26 -3.16
CA ASN A 70 -2.42 19.83 -4.26
C ASN A 70 -3.17 20.88 -5.10
N GLY A 71 -4.33 21.36 -4.64
CA GLY A 71 -5.06 22.36 -5.38
C GLY A 71 -6.50 22.56 -4.87
N PRO A 72 -7.39 23.10 -5.71
CA PRO A 72 -8.80 23.24 -5.39
C PRO A 72 -9.45 21.90 -5.05
N ASP A 73 -10.43 21.94 -4.15
CA ASP A 73 -11.18 20.76 -3.77
C ASP A 73 -12.01 20.21 -4.94
N TYR A 74 -12.19 18.92 -5.01
CA TYR A 74 -12.93 18.26 -6.10
C TYR A 74 -14.39 18.71 -6.19
N GLU A 75 -15.00 19.13 -5.07
CA GLU A 75 -16.37 19.65 -5.01
C GLU A 75 -16.54 20.88 -5.90
N ILE A 76 -15.55 21.78 -5.94
CA ILE A 76 -15.56 22.99 -6.78
C ILE A 76 -15.72 22.63 -8.26
N TYR A 77 -15.09 21.55 -8.70
CA TYR A 77 -15.21 21.08 -10.08
C TYR A 77 -16.57 20.43 -10.34
N ARG A 78 -17.09 19.66 -9.40
CA ARG A 78 -18.41 19.03 -9.52
C ARG A 78 -19.55 20.05 -9.53
N ASP A 79 -19.42 21.12 -8.74
CA ASP A 79 -20.41 22.21 -8.69
C ASP A 79 -20.44 23.05 -9.96
N ARG A 80 -19.32 23.08 -10.71
CA ARG A 80 -19.18 23.89 -11.94
C ARG A 80 -19.41 23.10 -13.23
N MET A 81 -19.57 21.79 -13.15
CA MET A 81 -19.68 20.94 -14.33
C MET A 81 -20.96 20.10 -14.28
N ASP A 82 -21.78 20.27 -15.29
CA ASP A 82 -22.97 19.42 -15.49
C ASP A 82 -22.56 18.09 -16.14
N MET A 83 -22.80 16.99 -15.44
CA MET A 83 -22.54 15.65 -15.94
C MET A 83 -23.67 15.22 -16.87
N LEU A 84 -23.33 14.96 -18.14
CA LEU A 84 -24.28 14.53 -19.15
C LEU A 84 -24.44 13.00 -19.18
N GLU A 85 -23.31 12.29 -19.10
CA GLU A 85 -23.26 10.84 -19.17
C GLU A 85 -22.08 10.32 -18.37
N GLN A 86 -22.26 9.19 -17.68
CA GLN A 86 -21.15 8.49 -17.00
C GLN A 86 -21.25 6.99 -17.28
N ILE A 87 -20.17 6.42 -17.81
CA ILE A 87 -19.98 4.98 -17.98
C ILE A 87 -19.01 4.53 -16.89
N PRO A 88 -19.48 3.76 -15.88
CA PRO A 88 -18.67 3.34 -14.76
C PRO A 88 -17.59 2.34 -15.20
N PHE A 89 -16.56 2.17 -14.36
CA PHE A 89 -15.48 1.22 -14.59
C PHE A 89 -16.03 -0.21 -14.75
N SER A 90 -15.56 -0.90 -15.80
CA SER A 90 -15.79 -2.34 -15.97
C SER A 90 -14.45 -3.08 -16.04
N THR A 91 -14.46 -4.33 -15.57
CA THR A 91 -13.28 -5.22 -15.63
C THR A 91 -12.91 -5.63 -17.06
N GLU A 92 -13.85 -5.57 -17.97
CA GLU A 92 -13.65 -5.88 -19.40
C GLU A 92 -12.99 -4.69 -20.11
N ALA A 93 -13.57 -3.49 -19.99
CA ALA A 93 -13.07 -2.28 -20.62
C ALA A 93 -11.79 -1.76 -19.92
N LYS A 94 -11.67 -1.93 -18.60
CA LYS A 94 -10.61 -1.44 -17.73
C LYS A 94 -10.45 0.08 -17.71
N PHE A 95 -11.48 0.80 -18.06
CA PHE A 95 -11.57 2.25 -17.94
C PHE A 95 -13.00 2.67 -17.57
N MET A 96 -13.14 3.91 -17.15
CA MET A 96 -14.43 4.60 -17.02
C MET A 96 -14.35 5.93 -17.76
N GLU A 97 -15.50 6.46 -18.15
CA GLU A 97 -15.60 7.74 -18.81
C GLU A 97 -16.80 8.54 -18.32
N THR A 98 -16.65 9.86 -18.38
CA THR A 98 -17.69 10.80 -18.03
C THR A 98 -17.69 11.93 -19.04
N THR A 99 -18.84 12.22 -19.62
CA THR A 99 -19.05 13.41 -20.46
C THR A 99 -19.68 14.51 -19.61
N ALA A 100 -19.06 15.67 -19.57
CA ALA A 100 -19.53 16.80 -18.79
C ALA A 100 -19.38 18.12 -19.56
N VAL A 101 -20.15 19.12 -19.17
CA VAL A 101 -20.13 20.49 -19.70
C VAL A 101 -19.81 21.45 -18.56
N ILE A 102 -18.93 22.41 -18.78
CA ILE A 102 -18.73 23.52 -17.86
C ILE A 102 -19.92 24.47 -17.98
N GLU A 103 -20.47 24.97 -16.85
CA GLU A 103 -21.53 25.97 -16.85
C GLU A 103 -21.22 27.11 -17.82
N ASN A 104 -22.27 27.64 -18.51
CA ASN A 104 -22.24 28.73 -19.50
C ASN A 104 -22.00 28.33 -20.96
N GLY A 105 -22.37 27.14 -21.39
CA GLY A 105 -22.44 26.83 -22.83
C GLY A 105 -21.10 26.47 -23.47
N ALA A 106 -20.14 26.04 -22.66
CA ALA A 106 -18.91 25.41 -23.14
C ALA A 106 -19.19 24.09 -23.86
N GLU A 107 -18.32 23.73 -24.77
CA GLU A 107 -18.43 22.47 -25.48
C GLU A 107 -18.26 21.26 -24.53
N PRO A 108 -18.99 20.15 -24.76
CA PRO A 108 -18.85 18.97 -23.92
C PRO A 108 -17.45 18.37 -23.98
N ILE A 109 -16.96 17.93 -22.82
CA ILE A 109 -15.68 17.24 -22.68
C ILE A 109 -15.94 15.84 -22.18
N ARG A 110 -15.39 14.85 -22.87
CA ARG A 110 -15.35 13.47 -22.46
C ARG A 110 -14.05 13.20 -21.71
N PHE A 111 -14.14 12.85 -20.45
CA PHE A 111 -13.03 12.45 -19.61
C PHE A 111 -12.91 10.93 -19.56
N ILE A 112 -11.70 10.40 -19.69
CA ILE A 112 -11.40 8.97 -19.69
C ILE A 112 -10.36 8.71 -18.61
N LYS A 113 -10.59 7.69 -17.77
CA LYS A 113 -9.68 7.26 -16.70
C LYS A 113 -9.66 5.73 -16.62
N GLY A 114 -8.48 5.12 -16.55
CA GLY A 114 -8.40 3.67 -16.47
C GLY A 114 -6.98 3.11 -16.45
N ALA A 115 -6.86 1.84 -16.84
CA ALA A 115 -5.55 1.22 -16.99
C ALA A 115 -4.74 1.99 -18.04
N PRO A 116 -3.52 2.46 -17.68
CA PRO A 116 -2.78 3.39 -18.55
C PRO A 116 -2.51 2.85 -19.94
N GLU A 117 -2.24 1.55 -20.06
CA GLU A 117 -1.98 0.86 -21.32
C GLU A 117 -3.20 0.94 -22.25
N ILE A 118 -4.40 0.81 -21.67
CA ILE A 118 -5.66 0.87 -22.42
C ILE A 118 -5.95 2.32 -22.80
N VAL A 119 -5.90 3.25 -21.84
CA VAL A 119 -6.15 4.66 -22.09
C VAL A 119 -5.17 5.22 -23.13
N LEU A 120 -3.87 4.90 -23.01
CA LEU A 120 -2.84 5.32 -23.97
C LEU A 120 -3.07 4.74 -25.38
N SER A 121 -3.60 3.52 -25.46
CA SER A 121 -3.91 2.91 -26.77
C SER A 121 -5.09 3.56 -27.48
N MET A 122 -5.98 4.22 -26.74
CA MET A 122 -7.12 4.97 -27.27
C MET A 122 -6.74 6.39 -27.73
N CYS A 123 -5.58 6.90 -27.27
CA CYS A 123 -5.18 8.27 -27.52
C CYS A 123 -4.47 8.46 -28.88
N ASP A 124 -4.87 9.51 -29.56
CA ASP A 124 -4.26 9.96 -30.82
C ASP A 124 -3.01 10.81 -30.55
N VAL A 125 -3.06 11.62 -29.49
CA VAL A 125 -2.03 12.60 -29.12
C VAL A 125 -1.67 12.45 -27.64
N ILE A 126 -0.43 12.79 -27.29
CA ILE A 126 0.05 12.91 -25.92
C ILE A 126 0.34 14.38 -25.65
N ALA A 127 -0.22 14.91 -24.56
CA ALA A 127 0.02 16.28 -24.15
C ALA A 127 1.52 16.55 -23.94
N GLY A 128 1.98 17.77 -24.21
CA GLY A 128 3.38 18.17 -24.01
C GLY A 128 4.39 17.50 -24.93
N ASN A 129 3.96 16.92 -26.06
CA ASN A 129 4.82 16.25 -27.04
C ASN A 129 5.69 15.11 -26.45
N GLN A 130 5.21 14.44 -25.41
CA GLN A 130 5.88 13.28 -24.85
C GLN A 130 5.77 12.04 -25.76
N THR A 131 6.65 11.08 -25.55
CA THR A 131 6.68 9.85 -26.34
C THR A 131 6.03 8.69 -25.59
N LYS A 132 5.49 7.72 -26.36
CA LYS A 132 4.92 6.49 -25.76
C LYS A 132 5.99 5.69 -25.01
N GLU A 133 7.23 5.73 -25.47
CA GLU A 133 8.38 5.04 -24.84
C GLU A 133 8.66 5.63 -23.44
N HIS A 134 8.61 6.96 -23.31
CA HIS A 134 8.79 7.61 -22.01
C HIS A 134 7.69 7.17 -21.04
N ILE A 135 6.42 7.23 -21.45
CA ILE A 135 5.29 6.81 -20.63
C ILE A 135 5.43 5.34 -20.21
N THR A 136 5.82 4.46 -21.13
CA THR A 136 6.05 3.05 -20.85
C THR A 136 7.12 2.87 -19.79
N SER A 137 8.23 3.59 -19.88
CA SER A 137 9.30 3.56 -18.88
C SER A 137 8.84 4.01 -17.50
N VAL A 138 8.01 5.07 -17.43
CA VAL A 138 7.40 5.56 -16.19
C VAL A 138 6.48 4.50 -15.58
N LEU A 139 5.65 3.87 -16.41
CA LEU A 139 4.74 2.81 -15.98
C LEU A 139 5.50 1.57 -15.48
N GLU A 140 6.56 1.15 -16.16
CA GLU A 140 7.40 0.05 -15.70
C GLU A 140 8.05 0.36 -14.34
N ASN A 141 8.52 1.59 -14.14
CA ASN A 141 9.03 2.05 -12.86
C ASN A 141 7.96 1.97 -11.77
N TYR A 142 6.75 2.49 -12.00
CA TYR A 142 5.66 2.44 -11.04
C TYR A 142 5.23 1.00 -10.73
N GLN A 143 5.12 0.16 -11.75
CA GLN A 143 4.74 -1.25 -11.62
C GLN A 143 5.81 -2.08 -10.90
N SER A 144 7.10 -1.82 -11.15
CA SER A 144 8.21 -2.49 -10.45
C SER A 144 8.16 -2.22 -8.94
N ARG A 145 7.68 -1.03 -8.55
CA ARG A 145 7.44 -0.61 -7.18
C ARG A 145 6.04 -0.99 -6.66
N ALA A 146 5.33 -1.86 -7.42
CA ALA A 146 4.01 -2.39 -7.10
C ALA A 146 2.92 -1.34 -6.83
N MET A 147 3.02 -0.20 -7.49
CA MET A 147 1.97 0.80 -7.48
C MET A 147 0.83 0.38 -8.41
N ARG A 148 -0.39 0.71 -8.04
CA ARG A 148 -1.52 0.71 -8.96
C ARG A 148 -1.41 1.94 -9.83
N THR A 149 -1.44 1.77 -11.14
CA THR A 149 -1.32 2.86 -12.09
C THR A 149 -2.67 3.22 -12.69
N LEU A 150 -2.93 4.51 -12.84
CA LEU A 150 -4.06 5.05 -13.59
C LEU A 150 -3.57 6.05 -14.63
N GLY A 151 -4.13 5.96 -15.83
CA GLY A 151 -3.95 6.92 -16.91
C GLY A 151 -5.18 7.81 -17.07
N PHE A 152 -4.95 9.03 -17.54
CA PHE A 152 -5.98 10.05 -17.75
C PHE A 152 -5.91 10.56 -19.18
N ALA A 153 -7.07 10.74 -19.80
CA ALA A 153 -7.21 11.34 -21.11
C ALA A 153 -8.50 12.16 -21.19
N TYR A 154 -8.59 13.01 -22.18
CA TYR A 154 -9.79 13.76 -22.50
C TYR A 154 -10.02 13.84 -24.00
N GLN A 155 -11.25 14.18 -24.38
CA GLN A 155 -11.66 14.47 -25.74
C GLN A 155 -12.66 15.63 -25.72
N LYS A 156 -12.40 16.69 -26.50
CA LYS A 156 -13.37 17.76 -26.73
C LYS A 156 -14.37 17.29 -27.79
N LEU A 157 -15.67 17.50 -27.55
CA LEU A 157 -16.75 17.00 -28.42
C LEU A 157 -17.43 18.12 -29.22
N GLY A 158 -16.83 19.31 -29.29
CA GLY A 158 -17.37 20.43 -30.03
C GLY A 158 -17.34 20.27 -31.55
N ASP A 159 -18.21 21.01 -32.23
CA ASP A 159 -18.35 20.90 -33.69
C ASP A 159 -17.15 21.43 -34.47
N ASN A 160 -16.34 22.30 -33.87
CA ASN A 160 -15.22 23.01 -34.51
C ASN A 160 -13.83 22.53 -34.01
N GLU A 161 -13.77 21.55 -33.11
CA GLU A 161 -12.51 21.12 -32.53
C GLU A 161 -12.05 19.73 -33.06
N SER A 162 -10.76 19.51 -32.95
CA SER A 162 -10.19 18.19 -33.23
C SER A 162 -10.80 17.16 -32.27
N ARG A 163 -11.40 16.10 -32.80
CA ARG A 163 -11.95 15.00 -32.01
C ARG A 163 -10.87 14.03 -31.50
N GLU A 164 -9.65 14.52 -31.40
CA GLU A 164 -8.52 13.72 -30.92
C GLU A 164 -8.67 13.42 -29.42
N ILE A 165 -8.34 12.19 -29.06
CA ILE A 165 -8.22 11.81 -27.65
C ILE A 165 -6.80 12.13 -27.22
N VAL A 166 -6.68 12.99 -26.21
CA VAL A 166 -5.38 13.50 -25.72
C VAL A 166 -5.05 12.84 -24.38
N PHE A 167 -3.90 12.21 -24.30
CA PHE A 167 -3.38 11.61 -23.07
C PHE A 167 -2.77 12.69 -22.17
N LEU A 168 -3.22 12.75 -20.91
CA LEU A 168 -2.84 13.81 -19.96
C LEU A 168 -1.73 13.41 -18.99
N GLY A 169 -1.65 12.14 -18.62
CA GLY A 169 -0.68 11.70 -17.64
C GLY A 169 -1.04 10.42 -16.91
N VAL A 170 -0.20 10.08 -15.95
CA VAL A 170 -0.31 8.87 -15.13
C VAL A 170 -0.12 9.17 -13.65
N VAL A 171 -0.77 8.39 -12.80
CA VAL A 171 -0.52 8.38 -11.37
C VAL A 171 -0.20 6.98 -10.88
N GLY A 172 0.71 6.92 -9.91
CA GLY A 172 1.03 5.72 -9.13
C GLY A 172 0.38 5.79 -7.75
N ILE A 173 -0.44 4.80 -7.42
CA ILE A 173 -1.20 4.72 -6.17
C ILE A 173 -0.74 3.50 -5.39
N ALA A 174 -0.36 3.70 -4.14
CA ALA A 174 0.06 2.63 -3.24
C ALA A 174 -0.44 2.89 -1.82
N ASP A 175 -0.34 1.86 -0.98
CA ASP A 175 -0.51 1.99 0.46
C ASP A 175 0.86 2.39 1.06
N PRO A 176 1.03 3.64 1.50
CA PRO A 176 2.33 4.12 1.96
C PRO A 176 2.75 3.43 3.26
N ILE A 177 4.04 3.17 3.37
CA ILE A 177 4.64 2.66 4.60
C ILE A 177 4.55 3.73 5.70
N ARG A 178 4.37 3.31 6.95
CA ARG A 178 4.38 4.19 8.11
C ARG A 178 5.75 4.81 8.30
N ASP A 179 5.79 6.07 8.67
CA ASP A 179 7.04 6.86 8.76
C ASP A 179 7.97 6.36 9.87
N ASP A 180 7.42 5.77 10.94
CA ASP A 180 8.15 5.24 12.10
C ASP A 180 8.76 3.84 11.90
N VAL A 181 8.41 3.13 10.83
CA VAL A 181 8.79 1.71 10.63
C VAL A 181 10.28 1.56 10.39
N LYS A 182 10.88 2.41 9.56
CA LYS A 182 12.30 2.31 9.22
C LYS A 182 13.19 2.41 10.46
N GLU A 183 13.02 3.47 11.24
CA GLU A 183 13.77 3.69 12.48
C GLU A 183 13.51 2.56 13.49
N ALA A 184 12.27 2.10 13.56
CA ALA A 184 11.91 1.00 14.47
C ALA A 184 12.55 -0.33 14.05
N ILE A 185 12.66 -0.66 12.77
CA ILE A 185 13.37 -1.85 12.28
C ILE A 185 14.86 -1.77 12.56
N GLU A 186 15.47 -0.61 12.31
CA GLU A 186 16.87 -0.36 12.64
C GLU A 186 17.15 -0.55 14.14
N THR A 187 16.28 -0.02 14.98
CA THR A 187 16.36 -0.20 16.44
C THR A 187 16.19 -1.68 16.85
N CYS A 188 15.24 -2.40 16.26
CA CYS A 188 15.07 -3.83 16.49
C CYS A 188 16.34 -4.63 16.14
N LYS A 189 16.92 -4.35 14.98
CA LYS A 189 18.09 -5.04 14.46
C LYS A 189 19.35 -4.71 15.26
N ASN A 190 19.64 -3.43 15.43
CA ASN A 190 20.93 -2.96 15.98
C ASN A 190 20.95 -2.97 17.52
N ASN A 191 19.88 -2.53 18.17
CA ASN A 191 19.86 -2.37 19.62
C ASN A 191 19.25 -3.57 20.34
N ALA A 192 18.29 -4.25 19.71
CA ALA A 192 17.60 -5.37 20.32
C ALA A 192 18.12 -6.75 19.86
N GLY A 193 18.94 -6.81 18.80
CA GLY A 193 19.41 -8.07 18.21
C GLY A 193 18.25 -8.98 17.77
N VAL A 194 17.14 -8.38 17.35
CA VAL A 194 15.94 -9.12 16.92
C VAL A 194 15.96 -9.23 15.40
N ARG A 195 15.96 -10.47 14.90
CA ARG A 195 15.81 -10.72 13.46
C ARG A 195 14.37 -10.48 13.05
N VAL A 196 14.17 -9.73 11.96
CA VAL A 196 12.86 -9.42 11.40
C VAL A 196 12.68 -10.19 10.09
N ILE A 197 11.52 -10.83 9.93
CA ILE A 197 11.11 -11.54 8.71
C ILE A 197 9.74 -10.98 8.28
N ILE A 198 9.63 -10.55 7.03
CA ILE A 198 8.36 -10.13 6.44
C ILE A 198 7.63 -11.37 5.89
N VAL A 199 6.35 -11.50 6.23
CA VAL A 199 5.48 -12.53 5.68
C VAL A 199 4.23 -11.85 5.15
N THR A 200 4.06 -11.84 3.83
CA THR A 200 3.00 -11.08 3.17
C THR A 200 2.33 -11.87 2.05
N GLY A 201 1.05 -11.61 1.83
CA GLY A 201 0.31 -12.09 0.65
C GLY A 201 0.69 -11.37 -0.65
N ASP A 202 1.47 -10.29 -0.58
CA ASP A 202 1.90 -9.51 -1.73
C ASP A 202 2.83 -10.29 -2.67
N THR A 203 3.02 -9.74 -3.88
CA THR A 203 3.97 -10.27 -4.86
C THR A 203 5.42 -10.13 -4.39
N PRO A 204 6.36 -10.96 -4.90
CA PRO A 204 7.78 -10.84 -4.56
C PRO A 204 8.35 -9.43 -4.83
N GLY A 205 7.97 -8.80 -5.94
CA GLY A 205 8.40 -7.43 -6.27
C GLY A 205 7.98 -6.43 -5.20
N THR A 206 6.69 -6.42 -4.84
CA THR A 206 6.16 -5.54 -3.77
C THR A 206 6.85 -5.78 -2.44
N ALA A 207 7.01 -7.04 -2.05
CA ALA A 207 7.60 -7.40 -0.77
C ALA A 207 9.08 -6.98 -0.68
N ASN A 208 9.83 -7.11 -1.77
CA ASN A 208 11.22 -6.66 -1.87
C ASN A 208 11.33 -5.14 -1.78
N GLU A 209 10.50 -4.39 -2.50
CA GLU A 209 10.50 -2.92 -2.43
C GLU A 209 10.15 -2.42 -1.02
N VAL A 210 9.15 -3.03 -0.37
CA VAL A 210 8.86 -2.76 1.04
C VAL A 210 10.09 -3.04 1.90
N GLY A 211 10.75 -4.19 1.72
CA GLY A 211 11.94 -4.59 2.46
C GLY A 211 13.10 -3.59 2.32
N LYS A 212 13.32 -3.05 1.12
CA LYS A 212 14.31 -1.99 0.86
C LYS A 212 13.92 -0.68 1.54
N HIS A 213 12.67 -0.27 1.36
CA HIS A 213 12.18 1.01 1.91
C HIS A 213 12.28 1.09 3.43
N ILE A 214 12.01 -0.01 4.14
CA ILE A 214 12.12 -0.06 5.61
C ILE A 214 13.53 -0.39 6.11
N GLY A 215 14.53 -0.52 5.23
CA GLY A 215 15.92 -0.81 5.61
C GLY A 215 16.17 -2.24 6.07
N LEU A 216 15.24 -3.17 5.79
CA LEU A 216 15.44 -4.60 6.08
C LEU A 216 16.41 -5.26 5.08
N ILE A 217 16.40 -4.79 3.84
CA ILE A 217 17.23 -5.21 2.72
C ILE A 217 18.07 -4.02 2.27
N SER A 218 19.37 -4.21 2.09
CA SER A 218 20.22 -3.20 1.44
C SER A 218 19.92 -3.13 -0.06
N THR A 219 20.15 -1.98 -0.66
CA THR A 219 19.94 -1.74 -2.11
C THR A 219 20.74 -2.71 -2.99
N ASP A 220 21.92 -3.12 -2.51
CA ASP A 220 22.86 -3.98 -3.25
C ASP A 220 22.78 -5.47 -2.86
N GLU A 221 22.02 -5.81 -1.80
CA GLU A 221 21.83 -7.19 -1.37
C GLU A 221 20.80 -7.90 -2.25
N LYS A 222 21.09 -9.15 -2.62
CA LYS A 222 20.10 -10.10 -3.11
C LYS A 222 19.58 -10.90 -1.91
N PRO A 223 18.50 -10.47 -1.26
CA PRO A 223 18.00 -11.15 -0.08
C PRO A 223 17.51 -12.55 -0.46
N GLN A 224 17.66 -13.50 0.45
CA GLN A 224 16.98 -14.77 0.30
C GLN A 224 15.48 -14.57 0.56
N THR A 225 14.71 -14.67 -0.51
CA THR A 225 13.26 -14.59 -0.47
C THR A 225 12.65 -15.85 -1.04
N ILE A 226 11.51 -16.26 -0.51
CA ILE A 226 10.78 -17.41 -1.00
C ILE A 226 9.30 -17.06 -1.15
N THR A 227 8.59 -17.81 -2.00
CA THR A 227 7.14 -17.67 -2.09
C THR A 227 6.43 -18.66 -1.19
N GLY A 228 5.23 -18.30 -0.70
CA GLY A 228 4.41 -19.16 0.16
C GLY A 228 4.17 -20.55 -0.44
N PRO A 229 3.79 -20.70 -1.72
CA PRO A 229 3.65 -22.02 -2.35
C PRO A 229 4.92 -22.89 -2.25
N ILE A 230 6.10 -22.33 -2.56
CA ILE A 230 7.37 -23.07 -2.44
C ILE A 230 7.65 -23.40 -0.98
N PHE A 231 7.45 -22.45 -0.07
CA PHE A 231 7.61 -22.68 1.36
C PHE A 231 6.67 -23.77 1.88
N ALA A 232 5.41 -23.83 1.40
CA ALA A 232 4.43 -24.82 1.80
C ALA A 232 4.79 -26.26 1.35
N GLU A 233 5.40 -26.41 0.18
CA GLU A 233 5.81 -27.69 -0.38
C GLU A 233 7.17 -28.20 0.16
N MET A 234 7.96 -27.31 0.77
CA MET A 234 9.27 -27.65 1.30
C MET A 234 9.16 -28.59 2.50
N ARG A 235 10.03 -29.59 2.60
CA ARG A 235 10.11 -30.46 3.78
C ARG A 235 10.52 -29.63 5.01
N ASP A 236 10.05 -30.03 6.18
CA ASP A 236 10.30 -29.26 7.42
C ASP A 236 11.80 -29.15 7.75
N GLU A 237 12.59 -30.16 7.44
CA GLU A 237 14.05 -30.13 7.65
C GLU A 237 14.73 -29.05 6.76
N ASP A 238 14.38 -29.02 5.49
CA ASP A 238 14.92 -28.06 4.53
C ASP A 238 14.47 -26.62 4.87
N ALA A 239 13.20 -26.47 5.24
CA ALA A 239 12.66 -25.19 5.69
C ALA A 239 13.34 -24.70 6.97
N ARG A 240 13.59 -25.58 7.95
CA ARG A 240 14.31 -25.24 9.18
C ARG A 240 15.75 -24.83 8.90
N LEU A 241 16.41 -25.45 7.92
CA LEU A 241 17.76 -25.06 7.49
C LEU A 241 17.75 -23.68 6.84
N LEU A 242 16.82 -23.43 5.92
CA LEU A 242 16.61 -22.11 5.30
C LEU A 242 16.39 -21.02 6.37
N LEU A 243 15.58 -21.30 7.38
CA LEU A 243 15.27 -20.35 8.44
C LEU A 243 16.44 -20.08 9.40
N LYS A 244 17.51 -20.85 9.38
CA LYS A 244 18.75 -20.55 10.10
C LYS A 244 19.63 -19.52 9.38
N ASP A 245 19.40 -19.34 8.08
CA ASP A 245 20.15 -18.34 7.31
C ASP A 245 19.77 -16.92 7.77
N PRO A 246 20.73 -16.12 8.25
CA PRO A 246 20.48 -14.74 8.67
C PRO A 246 20.03 -13.84 7.51
N ASP A 247 20.36 -14.20 6.26
CA ASP A 247 20.01 -13.43 5.06
C ASP A 247 18.61 -13.74 4.55
N PHE A 248 17.93 -14.73 5.11
CA PHE A 248 16.53 -14.99 4.83
C PHE A 248 15.64 -13.89 5.44
N LYS A 249 14.92 -13.14 4.61
CA LYS A 249 14.20 -11.91 5.01
C LYS A 249 12.70 -11.93 4.71
N ILE A 250 12.25 -12.62 3.64
CA ILE A 250 10.89 -12.43 3.11
C ILE A 250 10.25 -13.75 2.68
N ILE A 251 8.98 -13.93 3.07
CA ILE A 251 8.05 -14.87 2.44
C ILE A 251 6.95 -14.05 1.78
N SER A 252 6.90 -14.07 0.45
CA SER A 252 5.90 -13.40 -0.38
C SER A 252 4.79 -14.36 -0.81
N ARG A 253 3.61 -13.87 -1.22
CA ARG A 253 2.44 -14.69 -1.57
C ARG A 253 2.11 -15.73 -0.48
N ALA A 254 2.34 -15.39 0.76
CA ALA A 254 2.10 -16.26 1.91
C ALA A 254 0.60 -16.40 2.20
N ARG A 255 0.18 -17.61 2.52
CA ARG A 255 -1.17 -17.91 3.01
C ARG A 255 -1.18 -17.87 4.54
N PRO A 256 -2.33 -17.80 5.19
CA PRO A 256 -2.43 -17.84 6.64
C PRO A 256 -1.73 -19.05 7.28
N ASN A 257 -1.83 -20.22 6.66
CA ASN A 257 -1.16 -21.43 7.11
C ASN A 257 0.36 -21.35 7.04
N ASP A 258 0.92 -20.65 6.05
CA ASP A 258 2.36 -20.46 5.90
C ASP A 258 2.93 -19.61 7.04
N LYS A 259 2.17 -18.58 7.49
CA LYS A 259 2.52 -17.77 8.67
C LYS A 259 2.58 -18.61 9.94
N ALA A 260 1.57 -19.45 10.18
CA ALA A 260 1.53 -20.32 11.34
C ALA A 260 2.62 -21.42 11.29
N ARG A 261 2.91 -21.96 10.10
CA ARG A 261 3.99 -22.94 9.88
C ARG A 261 5.36 -22.31 10.16
N LEU A 262 5.60 -21.09 9.66
CA LEU A 262 6.85 -20.37 9.93
C LEU A 262 7.12 -20.27 11.44
N VAL A 263 6.11 -19.86 12.22
CA VAL A 263 6.23 -19.77 13.67
C VAL A 263 6.64 -21.12 14.27
N THR A 264 5.96 -22.21 13.89
CA THR A 264 6.26 -23.56 14.39
C THR A 264 7.70 -23.99 14.09
N LEU A 265 8.18 -23.72 12.87
CA LEU A 265 9.53 -24.12 12.45
C LEU A 265 10.62 -23.27 13.14
N LEU A 266 10.38 -21.97 13.34
CA LEU A 266 11.29 -21.10 14.10
C LEU A 266 11.39 -21.55 15.57
N GLN A 267 10.26 -21.88 16.19
CA GLN A 267 10.21 -22.43 17.56
C GLN A 267 10.95 -23.76 17.64
N ALA A 268 10.79 -24.64 16.64
CA ALA A 268 11.53 -25.92 16.56
C ALA A 268 13.05 -25.70 16.36
N ASN A 269 13.48 -24.55 15.89
CA ASN A 269 14.89 -24.14 15.85
C ASN A 269 15.39 -23.53 17.17
N GLY A 270 14.55 -23.47 18.21
CA GLY A 270 14.89 -22.90 19.52
C GLY A 270 14.75 -21.37 19.60
N GLU A 271 14.10 -20.75 18.61
CA GLU A 271 13.90 -19.30 18.58
C GLU A 271 12.67 -18.90 19.41
N VAL A 272 12.77 -17.77 20.09
CA VAL A 272 11.61 -17.08 20.67
C VAL A 272 10.99 -16.19 19.60
N VAL A 273 9.74 -16.45 19.26
CA VAL A 273 9.07 -15.85 18.12
C VAL A 273 8.00 -14.87 18.60
N ALA A 274 8.09 -13.62 18.13
CA ALA A 274 7.02 -12.65 18.19
C ALA A 274 6.37 -12.49 16.81
N VAL A 275 5.06 -12.41 16.76
CA VAL A 275 4.29 -12.17 15.53
C VAL A 275 3.49 -10.89 15.66
N THR A 276 3.51 -10.06 14.63
CA THR A 276 2.59 -8.92 14.51
C THR A 276 1.59 -9.18 13.41
N GLY A 277 0.33 -8.88 13.67
CA GLY A 277 -0.74 -9.02 12.70
C GLY A 277 -1.98 -8.24 13.13
N ASP A 278 -2.89 -8.00 12.20
CA ASP A 278 -4.09 -7.20 12.43
C ASP A 278 -5.34 -7.79 11.77
N GLY A 279 -5.14 -8.77 10.90
CA GLY A 279 -6.20 -9.45 10.17
C GLY A 279 -6.66 -10.75 10.84
N THR A 280 -7.88 -11.17 10.49
CA THR A 280 -8.39 -12.50 10.86
C THR A 280 -7.47 -13.63 10.38
N ASN A 281 -6.77 -13.39 9.27
CA ASN A 281 -5.83 -14.32 8.66
C ASN A 281 -4.55 -14.51 9.51
N ASP A 282 -4.25 -13.60 10.42
CA ASP A 282 -3.07 -13.64 11.27
C ASP A 282 -3.31 -14.36 12.59
N ALA A 283 -4.57 -14.53 13.00
CA ALA A 283 -4.96 -15.12 14.26
C ALA A 283 -4.29 -16.48 14.56
N PRO A 284 -4.17 -17.44 13.61
CA PRO A 284 -3.47 -18.69 13.86
C PRO A 284 -1.98 -18.52 14.16
N ALA A 285 -1.32 -17.55 13.54
CA ALA A 285 0.10 -17.27 13.77
C ALA A 285 0.31 -16.51 15.09
N LEU A 286 -0.58 -15.55 15.41
CA LEU A 286 -0.59 -14.82 16.68
C LEU A 286 -0.71 -15.75 17.87
N SER A 287 -1.71 -16.66 17.85
CA SER A 287 -1.92 -17.63 18.94
C SER A 287 -0.78 -18.66 19.09
N LYS A 288 -0.03 -18.96 18.02
CA LYS A 288 1.09 -19.90 18.06
C LYS A 288 2.40 -19.28 18.54
N ALA A 289 2.58 -17.98 18.38
CA ALA A 289 3.79 -17.29 18.79
C ALA A 289 3.94 -17.29 20.32
N GLN A 290 5.17 -17.15 20.83
CA GLN A 290 5.37 -16.85 22.23
C GLN A 290 4.93 -15.45 22.61
N VAL A 291 4.87 -14.53 21.63
CA VAL A 291 4.33 -13.17 21.81
C VAL A 291 3.54 -12.79 20.58
N GLY A 292 2.22 -12.78 20.68
CA GLY A 292 1.31 -12.25 19.67
C GLY A 292 1.06 -10.78 19.90
N LEU A 293 1.25 -9.95 18.86
CA LEU A 293 1.08 -8.50 18.91
C LEU A 293 0.03 -8.08 17.86
N SER A 294 -1.08 -7.51 18.29
CA SER A 294 -2.08 -6.93 17.39
C SER A 294 -2.00 -5.40 17.37
N MET A 295 -2.49 -4.82 16.28
CA MET A 295 -2.64 -3.35 16.18
C MET A 295 -4.00 -2.92 16.74
N GLY A 296 -4.10 -1.67 17.22
CA GLY A 296 -5.34 -1.12 17.76
C GLY A 296 -6.51 -1.11 16.77
N ASP A 297 -6.20 -0.89 15.48
CA ASP A 297 -7.18 -0.94 14.37
C ASP A 297 -7.40 -2.37 13.83
N GLY A 298 -6.74 -3.37 14.43
CA GLY A 298 -6.89 -4.77 14.03
C GLY A 298 -8.29 -5.32 14.30
N THR A 299 -8.62 -6.41 13.61
CA THR A 299 -9.89 -7.12 13.80
C THR A 299 -10.01 -7.67 15.22
N SER A 300 -11.25 -7.80 15.74
CA SER A 300 -11.50 -8.39 17.06
C SER A 300 -10.83 -9.75 17.21
N ARG A 301 -10.86 -10.57 16.15
CA ARG A 301 -10.23 -11.89 16.15
C ARG A 301 -8.70 -11.86 16.26
N ALA A 302 -8.04 -10.87 15.64
CA ALA A 302 -6.61 -10.68 15.80
C ALA A 302 -6.25 -10.24 17.24
N LYS A 303 -7.05 -9.33 17.82
CA LYS A 303 -6.89 -8.86 19.21
C LYS A 303 -7.08 -9.98 20.21
N GLU A 304 -8.10 -10.80 20.05
CA GLU A 304 -8.36 -11.98 20.91
C GLU A 304 -7.26 -13.03 20.83
N ALA A 305 -6.63 -13.17 19.65
CA ALA A 305 -5.54 -14.12 19.42
C ALA A 305 -4.16 -13.62 19.85
N SER A 306 -4.05 -12.35 20.28
CA SER A 306 -2.79 -11.70 20.64
C SER A 306 -2.64 -11.56 22.16
N ASP A 307 -1.38 -11.51 22.62
CA ASP A 307 -1.05 -11.25 24.02
C ASP A 307 -1.01 -9.75 24.34
N ILE A 308 -0.69 -8.92 23.35
CA ILE A 308 -0.53 -7.47 23.49
C ILE A 308 -1.20 -6.76 22.32
N THR A 309 -1.98 -5.72 22.61
CA THR A 309 -2.55 -4.82 21.59
C THR A 309 -1.86 -3.46 21.62
N ILE A 310 -1.34 -3.03 20.47
CA ILE A 310 -0.67 -1.74 20.28
C ILE A 310 -1.71 -0.68 19.94
N ILE A 311 -2.18 0.07 20.93
CA ILE A 311 -3.34 0.96 20.82
C ILE A 311 -3.08 2.12 19.85
N ASP A 312 -1.87 2.67 19.83
CA ASP A 312 -1.48 3.81 18.97
C ASP A 312 -1.14 3.42 17.54
N ASN A 313 -1.27 2.15 17.19
CA ASN A 313 -0.90 1.59 15.88
C ASN A 313 0.53 1.89 15.43
N SER A 314 1.41 2.33 16.34
CA SER A 314 2.78 2.69 16.04
C SER A 314 3.70 1.46 16.11
N PHE A 315 4.49 1.28 15.05
CA PHE A 315 5.47 0.21 15.02
C PHE A 315 6.61 0.47 16.04
N SER A 316 6.90 1.72 16.35
CA SER A 316 7.91 2.10 17.36
C SER A 316 7.49 1.67 18.77
N SER A 317 6.19 1.60 19.07
CA SER A 317 5.68 1.14 20.37
C SER A 317 5.96 -0.32 20.62
N ILE A 318 6.13 -1.13 19.58
CA ILE A 318 6.56 -2.52 19.71
C ILE A 318 8.01 -2.59 20.20
N ASN A 319 8.88 -1.70 19.74
CA ASN A 319 10.26 -1.62 20.25
C ASN A 319 10.28 -1.26 21.73
N LYS A 320 9.44 -0.31 22.13
CA LYS A 320 9.27 0.06 23.55
C LYS A 320 8.80 -1.15 24.36
N ALA A 321 7.82 -1.91 23.88
CA ALA A 321 7.36 -3.13 24.53
C ALA A 321 8.49 -4.17 24.71
N ILE A 322 9.32 -4.38 23.70
CA ILE A 322 10.49 -5.28 23.77
C ILE A 322 11.49 -4.77 24.83
N MET A 323 11.81 -3.48 24.82
CA MET A 323 12.75 -2.88 25.76
C MET A 323 12.24 -2.96 27.20
N TRP A 324 10.97 -2.65 27.43
CA TRP A 324 10.33 -2.75 28.74
C TRP A 324 10.28 -4.20 29.25
N GLY A 325 9.91 -5.16 28.40
CA GLY A 325 9.90 -6.58 28.74
C GLY A 325 11.28 -7.08 29.16
N ARG A 326 12.34 -6.69 28.44
CA ARG A 326 13.73 -7.04 28.81
C ARG A 326 14.17 -6.40 30.11
N SER A 327 13.80 -5.14 30.36
CA SER A 327 14.10 -4.44 31.59
C SER A 327 13.41 -5.10 32.78
N LEU A 328 12.13 -5.45 32.62
CA LEU A 328 11.36 -6.16 33.62
C LEU A 328 11.97 -7.52 33.94
N TYR A 329 12.35 -8.28 32.90
CA TYR A 329 13.00 -9.58 33.09
C TYR A 329 14.32 -9.47 33.87
N LYS A 330 15.17 -8.48 33.56
CA LYS A 330 16.40 -8.22 34.31
C LYS A 330 16.13 -7.86 35.77
N ASN A 331 15.07 -7.09 36.04
CA ASN A 331 14.70 -6.72 37.40
C ASN A 331 14.21 -7.95 38.17
N ILE A 332 13.43 -8.84 37.56
CA ILE A 332 12.98 -10.10 38.18
C ILE A 332 14.21 -10.99 38.47
N GLN A 333 15.14 -11.14 37.53
CA GLN A 333 16.37 -11.90 37.76
C GLN A 333 17.19 -11.35 38.95
N ARG A 334 17.37 -10.02 39.02
CA ARG A 334 18.07 -9.38 40.14
C ARG A 334 17.37 -9.62 41.47
N PHE A 335 16.05 -9.52 41.47
CA PHE A 335 15.24 -9.78 42.66
C PHE A 335 15.38 -11.23 43.14
N VAL A 336 15.28 -12.21 42.23
CA VAL A 336 15.48 -13.63 42.57
C VAL A 336 16.89 -13.88 43.08
N MET A 337 17.93 -13.32 42.41
CA MET A 337 19.32 -13.46 42.86
C MET A 337 19.60 -12.79 44.21
N PHE A 338 18.84 -11.76 44.57
CA PHE A 338 18.97 -11.12 45.90
C PHE A 338 18.32 -11.94 47.03
N GLN A 339 17.31 -12.75 46.68
CA GLN A 339 16.61 -13.61 47.66
C GLN A 339 17.23 -14.99 47.87
N LEU A 340 18.07 -15.46 46.95
CA LEU A 340 18.86 -16.68 47.04
C LEU A 340 20.20 -16.43 47.71
#